data_c2541cdcd7162d4ec72e98a9bf509477
#
_entry.id   c2541cdcd7162d4ec72e98a9bf509477
#
_cell.length_a   1.000
_cell.length_b   1.000
_cell.length_c   1.000
_cell.angle_alpha   90.00
_cell.angle_beta   90.00
_cell.angle_gamma   90.00
#
_symmetry.space_group_name_H-M   'P 1'
#
loop_
_entity.id
_entity.type
_entity.pdbx_description
1 polymer ?
#
loop_
_entity_poly.entity_id
_entity_poly.type
_entity_poly.pdbx_seq_one_letter_code
_entity_poly.pdbx_strand_id
1 'polypeptide(L)'
;MTKTDKLLSILAKAVKAGGGIHSASELAFMLGEPCNPAFIKFLADRVRKGQLRRVVKGLYESVLTPPAPETALYKTIKKLRSGVLNYISLESQLSHTGDISQVVIDRVTVVTKGRSGHFDTPYGVIEFTHTKKPIELIAPNLYYDPDIKMYRANTEQAITDLKHCQRNLHMLDL
;
A
#
# COMPACT_ATOMS: atom_id res chain seq x y z
N MET A 1 9.95 7.13 -30.92
CA MET A 1 9.69 6.53 -29.60
C MET A 1 8.27 5.96 -29.59
N THR A 2 8.14 4.69 -29.34
CA THR A 2 6.84 4.02 -29.27
C THR A 2 6.08 4.39 -28.00
N LYS A 3 4.80 4.10 -27.97
CA LYS A 3 3.95 4.26 -26.78
C LYS A 3 4.50 3.45 -25.59
N THR A 4 5.00 2.24 -25.87
CA THR A 4 5.63 1.39 -24.86
C THR A 4 6.91 2.03 -24.30
N ASP A 5 7.76 2.57 -25.18
CA ASP A 5 8.99 3.24 -24.74
C ASP A 5 8.68 4.46 -23.86
N LYS A 6 7.65 5.22 -24.23
CA LYS A 6 7.19 6.36 -23.42
C LYS A 6 6.73 5.91 -22.04
N LEU A 7 5.92 4.85 -21.99
CA LEU A 7 5.43 4.29 -20.73
C LEU A 7 6.58 3.87 -19.83
N LEU A 8 7.52 3.08 -20.34
CA LEU A 8 8.65 2.58 -19.55
C LEU A 8 9.56 3.73 -19.08
N SER A 9 9.79 4.74 -19.93
CA SER A 9 10.55 5.91 -19.57
C SER A 9 9.88 6.73 -18.46
N ILE A 10 8.58 6.94 -18.56
CA ILE A 10 7.80 7.66 -17.54
C ILE A 10 7.83 6.92 -16.21
N LEU A 11 7.69 5.59 -16.25
CA LEU A 11 7.74 4.77 -15.03
C LEU A 11 9.11 4.81 -14.37
N ALA A 12 10.19 4.79 -15.15
CA ALA A 12 11.55 4.95 -14.62
C ALA A 12 11.74 6.29 -13.91
N LYS A 13 11.24 7.38 -14.52
CA LYS A 13 11.26 8.71 -13.90
C LYS A 13 10.42 8.78 -12.63
N ALA A 14 9.24 8.15 -12.63
CA ALA A 14 8.37 8.10 -11.48
C ALA A 14 9.02 7.38 -10.29
N VAL A 15 9.73 6.29 -10.54
CA VAL A 15 10.46 5.57 -9.48
C VAL A 15 11.54 6.46 -8.87
N LYS A 16 12.30 7.18 -9.69
CA LYS A 16 13.32 8.13 -9.21
C LYS A 16 12.71 9.25 -8.36
N ALA A 17 11.47 9.64 -8.66
CA ALA A 17 10.74 10.65 -7.91
C ALA A 17 10.01 10.11 -6.68
N GLY A 18 10.16 8.82 -6.35
CA GLY A 18 9.57 8.19 -5.18
C GLY A 18 8.24 7.48 -5.44
N GLY A 19 7.81 7.38 -6.71
CA GLY A 19 6.63 6.65 -7.13
C GLY A 19 6.94 5.23 -7.59
N GLY A 20 6.23 4.76 -8.60
CA GLY A 20 6.50 3.47 -9.26
C GLY A 20 5.33 2.48 -9.25
N ILE A 21 4.30 2.71 -8.44
CA ILE A 21 3.07 1.91 -8.44
C ILE A 21 1.92 2.82 -8.80
N HIS A 22 1.22 2.51 -9.90
CA HIS A 22 0.24 3.41 -10.50
C HIS A 22 -0.99 2.65 -10.98
N SER A 23 -2.14 3.30 -10.89
CA SER A 23 -3.39 2.81 -11.48
C SER A 23 -3.38 3.00 -13.00
N ALA A 24 -4.29 2.30 -13.68
CA ALA A 24 -4.46 2.46 -15.13
C ALA A 24 -4.79 3.90 -15.51
N SER A 25 -5.65 4.58 -14.75
CA SER A 25 -5.99 5.99 -15.00
C SER A 25 -4.80 6.92 -14.81
N GLU A 26 -3.95 6.67 -13.81
CA GLU A 26 -2.71 7.45 -13.62
C GLU A 26 -1.75 7.26 -14.79
N LEU A 27 -1.58 6.03 -15.26
CA LEU A 27 -0.73 5.73 -16.41
C LEU A 27 -1.25 6.38 -17.70
N ALA A 28 -2.57 6.34 -17.91
CA ALA A 28 -3.21 7.01 -19.03
C ALA A 28 -2.97 8.53 -18.98
N PHE A 29 -3.17 9.13 -17.82
CA PHE A 29 -2.91 10.56 -17.60
C PHE A 29 -1.46 10.93 -17.91
N MET A 30 -0.50 10.14 -17.40
CA MET A 30 0.93 10.39 -17.63
C MET A 30 1.31 10.30 -19.11
N LEU A 31 0.61 9.46 -19.88
CA LEU A 31 0.83 9.33 -21.32
C LEU A 31 0.01 10.32 -22.16
N GLY A 32 -0.85 11.12 -21.52
CA GLY A 32 -1.74 12.04 -22.22
C GLY A 32 -2.81 11.32 -23.03
N GLU A 33 -3.28 10.17 -22.56
CA GLU A 33 -4.27 9.35 -23.24
C GLU A 33 -5.53 9.12 -22.40
N PRO A 34 -6.68 8.85 -23.04
CA PRO A 34 -7.88 8.47 -22.30
C PRO A 34 -7.73 7.07 -21.70
N CYS A 35 -8.22 6.88 -20.49
CA CYS A 35 -8.33 5.56 -19.87
C CYS A 35 -9.61 4.87 -20.36
N ASN A 36 -9.52 4.19 -21.48
CA ASN A 36 -10.61 3.50 -22.16
C ASN A 36 -10.28 2.00 -22.30
N PRO A 37 -11.21 1.16 -22.82
CA PRO A 37 -10.94 -0.27 -23.00
C PRO A 37 -9.70 -0.58 -23.84
N ALA A 38 -9.40 0.25 -24.84
CA ALA A 38 -8.20 0.09 -25.67
C ALA A 38 -6.92 0.30 -24.86
N PHE A 39 -6.90 1.28 -23.93
CA PHE A 39 -5.78 1.52 -23.05
C PHE A 39 -5.60 0.38 -22.04
N ILE A 40 -6.68 -0.13 -21.47
CA ILE A 40 -6.65 -1.30 -20.56
C ILE A 40 -6.07 -2.51 -21.28
N LYS A 41 -6.48 -2.74 -22.55
CA LYS A 41 -5.91 -3.82 -23.37
C LYS A 41 -4.42 -3.60 -23.63
N PHE A 42 -3.99 -2.37 -23.90
CA PHE A 42 -2.59 -2.03 -24.06
C PHE A 42 -1.79 -2.41 -22.81
N LEU A 43 -2.28 -2.07 -21.62
CA LEU A 43 -1.63 -2.45 -20.36
C LEU A 43 -1.58 -3.97 -20.16
N ALA A 44 -2.67 -4.67 -20.45
CA ALA A 44 -2.71 -6.14 -20.39
C ALA A 44 -1.68 -6.78 -21.32
N ASP A 45 -1.50 -6.23 -22.52
CA ASP A 45 -0.48 -6.70 -23.45
C ASP A 45 0.94 -6.46 -22.93
N ARG A 46 1.17 -5.34 -22.23
CA ARG A 46 2.47 -5.07 -21.60
C ARG A 46 2.76 -6.03 -20.44
N VAL A 47 1.74 -6.39 -19.67
CA VAL A 47 1.85 -7.41 -18.63
C VAL A 47 2.20 -8.77 -19.25
N ARG A 48 1.49 -9.18 -20.29
CA ARG A 48 1.72 -10.45 -20.98
C ARG A 48 3.13 -10.53 -21.57
N LYS A 49 3.68 -9.42 -22.06
CA LYS A 49 5.03 -9.34 -22.64
C LYS A 49 6.12 -9.17 -21.57
N GLY A 50 5.78 -9.17 -20.29
CA GLY A 50 6.74 -9.08 -19.20
C GLY A 50 7.34 -7.69 -18.99
N GLN A 51 6.74 -6.65 -19.53
CA GLN A 51 7.21 -5.26 -19.39
C GLN A 51 6.60 -4.56 -18.18
N LEU A 52 5.36 -4.91 -17.85
CA LEU A 52 4.67 -4.48 -16.63
C LEU A 52 4.35 -5.69 -15.77
N ARG A 53 4.21 -5.45 -14.49
CA ARG A 53 3.65 -6.41 -13.52
C ARG A 53 2.43 -5.80 -12.85
N ARG A 54 1.39 -6.60 -12.71
CA ARG A 54 0.21 -6.22 -11.94
C ARG A 54 0.50 -6.54 -10.48
N VAL A 55 0.62 -5.50 -9.65
CA VAL A 55 0.90 -5.67 -8.20
C VAL A 55 -0.33 -6.23 -7.50
N VAL A 56 -1.48 -5.65 -7.77
CA VAL A 56 -2.82 -6.13 -7.45
C VAL A 56 -3.73 -5.70 -8.59
N LYS A 57 -4.98 -6.15 -8.58
CA LYS A 57 -5.94 -5.73 -9.60
C LYS A 57 -6.01 -4.20 -9.70
N GLY A 58 -5.70 -3.68 -10.87
CA GLY A 58 -5.77 -2.25 -11.18
C GLY A 58 -4.52 -1.44 -10.83
N LEU A 59 -3.49 -2.03 -10.23
CA LEU A 59 -2.22 -1.37 -9.94
C LEU A 59 -1.06 -2.06 -10.66
N TYR A 60 -0.18 -1.26 -11.24
CA TYR A 60 0.90 -1.72 -12.12
C TYR A 60 2.24 -1.13 -11.72
N GLU A 61 3.30 -1.88 -12.00
CA GLU A 61 4.68 -1.42 -11.90
C GLU A 61 5.48 -1.85 -13.12
N SER A 62 6.60 -1.18 -13.39
CA SER A 62 7.55 -1.60 -14.42
C SER A 62 8.37 -2.79 -13.92
N VAL A 63 8.51 -3.82 -14.75
CA VAL A 63 9.43 -4.94 -14.45
C VAL A 63 10.88 -4.50 -14.56
N LEU A 64 11.19 -3.56 -15.46
CA LEU A 64 12.56 -3.07 -15.68
C LEU A 64 13.04 -2.13 -14.59
N THR A 65 12.16 -1.30 -14.07
CA THR A 65 12.49 -0.31 -13.04
C THR A 65 11.44 -0.35 -11.93
N PRO A 66 11.39 -1.44 -11.15
CA PRO A 66 10.43 -1.54 -10.05
C PRO A 66 10.82 -0.57 -8.92
N PRO A 67 9.86 -0.17 -8.08
CA PRO A 67 10.17 0.58 -6.86
C PRO A 67 10.99 -0.28 -5.90
N ALA A 68 11.68 0.37 -4.96
CA ALA A 68 12.44 -0.33 -3.92
C ALA A 68 11.52 -1.26 -3.12
N PRO A 69 11.87 -2.55 -2.95
CA PRO A 69 11.01 -3.52 -2.26
C PRO A 69 10.59 -3.08 -0.85
N GLU A 70 11.48 -2.39 -0.13
CA GLU A 70 11.25 -1.92 1.24
C GLU A 70 10.09 -0.92 1.33
N THR A 71 9.80 -0.20 0.26
CA THR A 71 8.76 0.83 0.23
C THR A 71 7.56 0.46 -0.64
N ALA A 72 7.71 -0.56 -1.49
CA ALA A 72 6.71 -0.92 -2.49
C ALA A 72 5.36 -1.32 -1.86
N LEU A 73 5.40 -2.06 -0.76
CA LEU A 73 4.19 -2.49 -0.06
C LEU A 73 3.39 -1.29 0.47
N TYR A 74 4.10 -0.33 1.07
CA TYR A 74 3.46 0.89 1.61
C TYR A 74 2.92 1.79 0.50
N LYS A 75 3.61 1.88 -0.64
CA LYS A 75 3.10 2.58 -1.83
C LYS A 75 1.81 1.94 -2.34
N THR A 76 1.75 0.62 -2.34
CA THR A 76 0.56 -0.14 -2.72
C THR A 76 -0.61 0.15 -1.77
N ILE A 77 -0.36 0.16 -0.46
CA ILE A 77 -1.37 0.48 0.56
C ILE A 77 -2.01 1.85 0.26
N LYS A 78 -1.19 2.87 0.03
CA LYS A 78 -1.66 4.23 -0.22
C LYS A 78 -2.48 4.34 -1.50
N LYS A 79 -2.18 3.55 -2.52
CA LYS A 79 -2.95 3.51 -3.77
C LYS A 79 -4.27 2.77 -3.60
N LEU A 80 -4.30 1.69 -2.82
CA LEU A 80 -5.51 0.89 -2.60
C LEU A 80 -6.58 1.64 -1.79
N ARG A 81 -6.19 2.53 -0.91
CA ARG A 81 -7.09 3.31 -0.04
C ARG A 81 -6.72 4.79 -0.10
N SER A 82 -6.57 5.33 -1.32
CA SER A 82 -6.25 6.74 -1.49
C SER A 82 -7.41 7.65 -1.05
N GLY A 83 -7.08 8.84 -0.56
CA GLY A 83 -8.07 9.84 -0.17
C GLY A 83 -8.71 9.63 1.20
N VAL A 84 -8.30 8.61 1.95
CA VAL A 84 -8.79 8.35 3.31
C VAL A 84 -7.61 8.11 4.26
N LEU A 85 -7.85 8.26 5.55
CA LEU A 85 -6.84 7.98 6.57
C LEU A 85 -6.53 6.49 6.59
N ASN A 86 -5.23 6.17 6.53
CA ASN A 86 -4.69 4.84 6.73
C ASN A 86 -3.51 4.95 7.69
N TYR A 87 -3.40 4.02 8.62
CA TYR A 87 -2.24 3.97 9.50
C TYR A 87 -1.87 2.52 9.85
N ILE A 88 -0.60 2.29 10.07
CA ILE A 88 -0.09 0.99 10.49
C ILE A 88 -0.46 0.78 11.95
N SER A 89 -1.10 -0.34 12.24
CA SER A 89 -1.61 -0.67 13.57
C SER A 89 -1.66 -2.18 13.78
N LEU A 90 -2.31 -2.60 14.84
CA LEU A 90 -2.51 -4.01 15.16
C LEU A 90 -1.16 -4.73 15.30
N GLU A 91 -1.08 -5.98 14.86
CA GLU A 91 0.12 -6.81 15.04
C GLU A 91 1.37 -6.21 14.39
N SER A 92 1.24 -5.59 13.21
CA SER A 92 2.40 -4.98 12.53
C SER A 92 3.01 -3.86 13.35
N GLN A 93 2.18 -3.02 13.95
CA GLN A 93 2.69 -1.93 14.77
C GLN A 93 3.23 -2.43 16.11
N LEU A 94 2.55 -3.36 16.76
CA LEU A 94 2.99 -3.92 18.03
C LEU A 94 4.29 -4.73 17.89
N SER A 95 4.47 -5.41 16.76
CA SER A 95 5.74 -6.04 16.40
C SER A 95 6.85 -5.00 16.19
N HIS A 96 6.55 -3.92 15.50
CA HIS A 96 7.51 -2.83 15.23
C HIS A 96 7.99 -2.16 16.53
N THR A 97 7.09 -1.94 17.48
CA THR A 97 7.43 -1.32 18.77
C THR A 97 7.98 -2.31 19.80
N GLY A 98 7.95 -3.61 19.51
CA GLY A 98 8.42 -4.66 20.42
C GLY A 98 7.41 -5.04 21.50
N ASP A 99 6.15 -4.61 21.38
CA ASP A 99 5.10 -4.92 22.37
C ASP A 99 4.55 -6.35 22.24
N ILE A 100 4.84 -7.02 21.14
CA ILE A 100 4.57 -8.46 20.98
C ILE A 100 5.88 -9.17 20.61
N SER A 101 5.98 -10.42 21.03
CA SER A 101 7.19 -11.23 20.82
C SER A 101 7.30 -11.82 19.41
N GLN A 102 6.19 -11.95 18.69
CA GLN A 102 6.17 -12.50 17.34
C GLN A 102 6.51 -11.43 16.31
N VAL A 103 7.40 -11.78 15.39
CA VAL A 103 7.73 -10.95 14.23
C VAL A 103 6.73 -11.25 13.12
N VAL A 104 6.04 -10.23 12.63
CA VAL A 104 5.15 -10.33 11.48
C VAL A 104 5.98 -10.07 10.23
N ILE A 105 6.29 -11.13 9.47
CA ILE A 105 7.30 -11.07 8.40
C ILE A 105 6.69 -10.72 7.04
N ASP A 106 5.56 -11.31 6.69
CA ASP A 106 5.00 -11.29 5.34
C ASP A 106 3.68 -10.52 5.21
N ARG A 107 3.28 -9.82 6.26
CA ARG A 107 1.98 -9.16 6.35
C ARG A 107 2.10 -7.78 6.96
N VAL A 108 1.33 -6.84 6.41
CA VAL A 108 1.15 -5.51 7.01
C VAL A 108 -0.32 -5.33 7.36
N THR A 109 -0.59 -5.00 8.62
CA THR A 109 -1.93 -4.72 9.13
C THR A 109 -2.15 -3.21 9.20
N VAL A 110 -3.20 -2.76 8.54
CA VAL A 110 -3.53 -1.35 8.35
C VAL A 110 -4.94 -1.09 8.85
N VAL A 111 -5.10 -0.08 9.68
CA VAL A 111 -6.44 0.43 10.02
C VAL A 111 -6.76 1.58 9.06
N THR A 112 -7.97 1.57 8.54
CA THR A 112 -8.38 2.50 7.48
C THR A 112 -9.77 3.07 7.73
N LYS A 113 -10.00 4.30 7.31
CA LYS A 113 -11.35 4.87 7.21
C LYS A 113 -12.08 4.38 5.94
N GLY A 114 -11.36 3.75 5.02
CA GLY A 114 -11.93 3.06 3.87
C GLY A 114 -12.44 1.65 4.22
N ARG A 115 -12.68 0.84 3.20
CA ARG A 115 -13.21 -0.51 3.37
C ARG A 115 -12.15 -1.48 3.88
N SER A 116 -12.56 -2.43 4.71
CA SER A 116 -11.75 -3.62 5.03
C SER A 116 -11.44 -4.41 3.77
N GLY A 117 -10.36 -5.15 3.79
CA GLY A 117 -9.98 -6.00 2.67
C GLY A 117 -8.65 -6.69 2.91
N HIS A 118 -8.39 -7.67 2.09
CA HIS A 118 -7.19 -8.49 2.14
C HIS A 118 -6.61 -8.58 0.72
N PHE A 119 -5.31 -8.29 0.58
CA PHE A 119 -4.66 -8.24 -0.72
C PHE A 119 -3.33 -8.98 -0.68
N ASP A 120 -3.19 -9.96 -1.57
CA ASP A 120 -1.90 -10.62 -1.81
C ASP A 120 -1.14 -9.83 -2.88
N THR A 121 0.09 -9.45 -2.57
CA THR A 121 0.96 -8.72 -3.50
C THR A 121 2.29 -9.45 -3.63
N PRO A 122 3.09 -9.17 -4.68
CA PRO A 122 4.44 -9.70 -4.79
C PRO A 122 5.37 -9.28 -3.64
N TYR A 123 4.98 -8.24 -2.89
CA TYR A 123 5.76 -7.68 -1.78
C TYR A 123 5.28 -8.12 -0.40
N GLY A 124 4.20 -8.89 -0.34
CA GLY A 124 3.59 -9.35 0.90
C GLY A 124 2.08 -9.13 0.93
N VAL A 125 1.48 -9.50 2.05
CA VAL A 125 0.03 -9.42 2.27
C VAL A 125 -0.31 -8.09 2.94
N ILE A 126 -1.34 -7.42 2.43
CA ILE A 126 -1.93 -6.23 3.04
C ILE A 126 -3.29 -6.59 3.61
N GLU A 127 -3.49 -6.30 4.88
CA GLU A 127 -4.77 -6.51 5.55
C GLU A 127 -5.30 -5.18 6.06
N PHE A 128 -6.43 -4.73 5.49
CA PHE A 128 -7.12 -3.52 5.92
C PHE A 128 -8.24 -3.86 6.88
N THR A 129 -8.31 -3.13 7.98
CA THR A 129 -9.41 -3.18 8.92
C THR A 129 -10.07 -1.80 9.01
N HIS A 130 -11.36 -1.73 8.68
CA HIS A 130 -12.12 -0.48 8.78
C HIS A 130 -12.33 -0.09 10.23
N THR A 131 -12.20 1.20 10.53
CA THR A 131 -12.56 1.77 11.83
C THR A 131 -13.70 2.78 11.69
N LYS A 132 -14.67 2.68 12.59
CA LYS A 132 -15.76 3.66 12.71
C LYS A 132 -15.37 4.83 13.62
N LYS A 133 -14.26 4.72 14.35
CA LYS A 133 -13.83 5.72 15.31
C LYS A 133 -13.55 7.05 14.59
N PRO A 134 -14.04 8.19 15.12
CA PRO A 134 -13.78 9.49 14.51
C PRO A 134 -12.29 9.81 14.44
N ILE A 135 -11.88 10.46 13.35
CA ILE A 135 -10.47 10.84 13.12
C ILE A 135 -9.93 11.69 14.27
N GLU A 136 -10.74 12.57 14.83
CA GLU A 136 -10.37 13.46 15.92
C GLU A 136 -9.93 12.70 17.18
N LEU A 137 -10.46 11.49 17.38
CA LEU A 137 -10.09 10.63 18.51
C LEU A 137 -8.87 9.77 18.21
N ILE A 138 -8.59 9.50 16.93
CA ILE A 138 -7.46 8.67 16.49
C ILE A 138 -6.18 9.52 16.33
N ALA A 139 -6.29 10.67 15.68
CA ALA A 139 -5.17 11.49 15.26
C ALA A 139 -4.16 11.81 16.37
N PRO A 140 -4.58 12.13 17.63
CA PRO A 140 -3.63 12.40 18.70
C PRO A 140 -2.71 11.21 19.04
N ASN A 141 -3.10 9.99 18.67
CA ASN A 141 -2.40 8.75 18.97
C ASN A 141 -1.59 8.22 17.77
N LEU A 142 -1.45 9.03 16.72
CA LEU A 142 -0.68 8.67 15.53
C LEU A 142 0.60 9.49 15.47
N TYR A 143 1.64 8.89 14.88
CA TYR A 143 2.86 9.60 14.52
C TYR A 143 3.25 9.26 13.09
N TYR A 144 3.90 10.20 12.42
CA TYR A 144 4.32 10.02 11.03
C TYR A 144 5.67 9.34 10.95
N ASP A 145 5.75 8.28 10.13
CA ASP A 145 7.01 7.59 9.84
C ASP A 145 7.49 8.01 8.44
N PRO A 146 8.58 8.79 8.35
CA PRO A 146 9.08 9.28 7.07
C PRO A 146 9.69 8.18 6.20
N ASP A 147 10.12 7.07 6.77
CA ASP A 147 10.74 5.97 6.02
C ASP A 147 9.70 5.25 5.15
N ILE A 148 8.50 5.08 5.66
CA ILE A 148 7.39 4.47 4.93
C ILE A 148 6.40 5.50 4.38
N LYS A 149 6.54 6.76 4.75
CA LYS A 149 5.65 7.88 4.38
C LYS A 149 4.19 7.60 4.73
N MET A 150 3.97 7.05 5.92
CA MET A 150 2.65 6.75 6.46
C MET A 150 2.61 7.04 7.96
N TYR A 151 1.39 7.20 8.47
CA TYR A 151 1.17 7.26 9.91
C TYR A 151 1.25 5.87 10.54
N ARG A 152 1.70 5.85 11.79
CA ARG A 152 1.68 4.67 12.66
C ARG A 152 0.93 5.00 13.94
N ALA A 153 0.20 4.00 14.47
CA ALA A 153 -0.41 4.11 15.78
C ALA A 153 0.66 4.05 16.87
N ASN A 154 0.50 4.84 17.94
CA ASN A 154 1.28 4.59 19.14
C ASN A 154 0.83 3.25 19.78
N THR A 155 1.56 2.76 20.76
CA THR A 155 1.26 1.46 21.40
C THR A 155 -0.15 1.42 21.97
N GLU A 156 -0.59 2.49 22.62
CA GLU A 156 -1.94 2.60 23.20
C GLU A 156 -3.03 2.44 22.13
N GLN A 157 -2.91 3.16 21.02
CA GLN A 157 -3.87 3.07 19.91
C GLN A 157 -3.84 1.68 19.26
N ALA A 158 -2.65 1.10 19.06
CA ALA A 158 -2.52 -0.23 18.47
C ALA A 158 -3.17 -1.31 19.34
N ILE A 159 -3.03 -1.23 20.65
CA ILE A 159 -3.67 -2.14 21.60
C ILE A 159 -5.18 -1.94 21.59
N THR A 160 -5.64 -0.70 21.57
CA THR A 160 -7.07 -0.37 21.49
C THR A 160 -7.69 -0.94 20.22
N ASP A 161 -7.02 -0.78 19.08
CA ASP A 161 -7.46 -1.34 17.79
C ASP A 161 -7.52 -2.87 17.86
N LEU A 162 -6.51 -3.50 18.46
CA LEU A 162 -6.45 -4.96 18.62
C LEU A 162 -7.61 -5.49 19.45
N LYS A 163 -7.92 -4.85 20.57
CA LYS A 163 -9.04 -5.18 21.45
C LYS A 163 -10.38 -4.99 20.73
N HIS A 164 -10.53 -3.92 19.99
CA HIS A 164 -11.75 -3.64 19.22
C HIS A 164 -12.01 -4.72 18.18
N CYS A 165 -10.95 -5.24 17.55
CA CYS A 165 -11.04 -6.33 16.57
C CYS A 165 -11.10 -7.71 17.22
N GLN A 166 -10.99 -7.82 18.53
CA GLN A 166 -10.94 -9.07 19.30
C GLN A 166 -9.85 -10.02 18.77
N ARG A 167 -8.66 -9.47 18.45
CA ARG A 167 -7.55 -10.21 17.82
C ARG A 167 -6.39 -10.39 18.79
N ASN A 168 -5.83 -11.58 18.82
CA ASN A 168 -4.45 -11.88 19.26
C ASN A 168 -3.97 -11.18 20.55
N LEU A 169 -4.87 -10.88 21.50
CA LEU A 169 -4.51 -10.22 22.77
C LEU A 169 -3.48 -11.03 23.57
N HIS A 170 -3.46 -12.35 23.37
CA HIS A 170 -2.51 -13.25 24.03
C HIS A 170 -1.06 -13.05 23.59
N MET A 171 -0.83 -12.35 22.49
CA MET A 171 0.52 -12.05 21.97
C MET A 171 1.17 -10.85 22.65
N LEU A 172 0.41 -10.09 23.45
CA LEU A 172 0.94 -8.93 24.15
C LEU A 172 1.89 -9.36 25.27
N ASP A 173 3.09 -8.79 25.28
CA ASP A 173 4.04 -8.94 26.38
C ASP A 173 3.66 -7.93 27.47
N LEU A 174 2.92 -8.40 28.46
CA LEU A 174 2.44 -7.60 29.58
C LEU A 174 3.39 -7.72 30.77
#